data_0dd4ce2076e14db01ade26f44c5acbd4
#
_entry.id   0dd4ce2076e14db01ade26f44c5acbd4
#
_cell.length_a   1.000
_cell.length_b   1.000
_cell.length_c   1.000
_cell.angle_alpha   90.00
_cell.angle_beta   90.00
_cell.angle_gamma   90.00
#
_symmetry.space_group_name_H-M   'P 1'
#
loop_
_entity.id
_entity.type
_entity.pdbx_description
1 polymer ?
#
loop_
_entity_poly.entity_id
_entity_poly.type
_entity_poly.pdbx_seq_one_letter_code
_entity_poly.pdbx_strand_id
1 'polypeptide(L)'
;LKGYDRKKYAVILTDARADHSNNDLSFRGLVHLVGTGMEEPVMVLNFEAKGFKPLSALQGQLTFVTSGELNERMRDRLKKIQKSKTITDAVVLQLVQNNPNSWIKLASPGIQNTYGGELQWDGDHLVGVLSGGHDTRDIYLEGARFAINSARYDKAAGTVTLAVELIAANGIAVSGVTTTLVVRSVNL
;
A
#
# COMPACT_ATOMS: atom_id res chain seq x y z
N LEU A 1 10.63 -14.26 -19.06
CA LEU A 1 11.15 -14.48 -20.40
C LEU A 1 11.95 -15.79 -20.43
N LYS A 2 11.47 -16.77 -21.19
CA LYS A 2 12.19 -18.02 -21.43
C LYS A 2 12.72 -18.02 -22.87
N GLY A 3 13.91 -18.61 -23.08
CA GLY A 3 14.39 -18.90 -24.42
C GLY A 3 15.24 -17.83 -25.10
N TYR A 4 15.68 -16.77 -24.37
CA TYR A 4 16.67 -15.83 -24.93
C TYR A 4 18.07 -16.09 -24.37
N ASP A 5 19.08 -15.80 -25.18
CA ASP A 5 20.47 -15.94 -24.77
C ASP A 5 20.90 -14.80 -23.84
N ARG A 6 20.94 -15.09 -22.53
CA ARG A 6 21.32 -14.13 -21.47
C ARG A 6 22.79 -13.71 -21.55
N LYS A 7 23.64 -14.39 -22.28
CA LYS A 7 25.02 -13.97 -22.51
C LYS A 7 25.11 -12.89 -23.58
N LYS A 8 24.14 -12.88 -24.49
CA LYS A 8 24.10 -11.96 -25.62
C LYS A 8 23.16 -10.78 -25.39
N TYR A 9 22.08 -10.97 -24.65
CA TYR A 9 21.05 -9.97 -24.46
C TYR A 9 20.74 -9.74 -23.00
N ALA A 10 20.52 -8.49 -22.63
CA ALA A 10 19.93 -8.06 -21.38
C ALA A 10 18.54 -7.48 -21.65
N VAL A 11 17.58 -7.73 -20.76
CA VAL A 11 16.22 -7.17 -20.86
C VAL A 11 15.97 -6.33 -19.62
N ILE A 12 15.66 -5.05 -19.83
CA ILE A 12 15.28 -4.12 -18.78
C ILE A 12 13.77 -3.89 -18.88
N LEU A 13 13.06 -4.10 -17.77
CA LEU A 13 11.64 -3.83 -17.71
C LEU A 13 11.40 -2.35 -17.36
N THR A 14 10.47 -1.72 -18.07
CA THR A 14 10.12 -0.31 -17.88
C THR A 14 8.62 -0.10 -18.12
N ASP A 15 8.12 1.09 -17.74
CA ASP A 15 6.74 1.52 -17.97
C ASP A 15 5.69 0.53 -17.47
N ALA A 16 5.95 -0.08 -16.33
CA ALA A 16 5.00 -0.98 -15.71
C ALA A 16 3.74 -0.22 -15.26
N ARG A 17 2.56 -0.76 -15.60
CA ARG A 17 1.27 -0.20 -15.24
C ARG A 17 0.31 -1.29 -14.84
N ALA A 18 -0.21 -1.21 -13.62
CA ALA A 18 -1.26 -2.11 -13.16
C ALA A 18 -2.63 -1.60 -13.64
N ASP A 19 -3.41 -2.50 -14.19
CA ASP A 19 -4.84 -2.30 -14.42
C ASP A 19 -5.63 -3.18 -13.44
N HIS A 20 -6.04 -2.58 -12.34
CA HIS A 20 -6.79 -3.28 -11.31
C HIS A 20 -8.24 -3.59 -11.71
N SER A 21 -8.73 -3.01 -12.81
CA SER A 21 -10.07 -3.31 -13.33
C SER A 21 -10.09 -4.65 -14.06
N ASN A 22 -9.00 -4.96 -14.77
CA ASN A 22 -8.83 -6.21 -15.52
C ASN A 22 -7.94 -7.23 -14.80
N ASN A 23 -7.31 -6.82 -13.69
CA ASN A 23 -6.33 -7.61 -12.93
C ASN A 23 -5.11 -7.98 -13.78
N ASP A 24 -4.66 -7.03 -14.58
CA ASP A 24 -3.57 -7.17 -15.52
C ASP A 24 -2.42 -6.23 -15.17
N LEU A 25 -1.25 -6.54 -15.69
CA LEU A 25 -0.05 -5.70 -15.62
C LEU A 25 0.53 -5.59 -17.02
N SER A 26 0.65 -4.38 -17.55
CA SER A 26 1.35 -4.10 -18.79
C SER A 26 2.72 -3.50 -18.50
N PHE A 27 3.73 -3.83 -19.31
CA PHE A 27 5.07 -3.27 -19.21
C PHE A 27 5.83 -3.41 -20.51
N ARG A 28 6.90 -2.62 -20.66
CA ARG A 28 7.83 -2.72 -21.78
C ARG A 28 9.11 -3.40 -21.35
N GLY A 29 9.69 -4.19 -22.25
CA GLY A 29 11.03 -4.74 -22.13
C GLY A 29 11.94 -4.11 -23.15
N LEU A 30 12.99 -3.42 -22.69
CA LEU A 30 14.05 -2.92 -23.54
C LEU A 30 15.14 -3.98 -23.64
N VAL A 31 15.41 -4.46 -24.84
CA VAL A 31 16.40 -5.49 -25.10
C VAL A 31 17.70 -4.80 -25.53
N HIS A 32 18.77 -5.05 -24.81
CA HIS A 32 20.11 -4.51 -25.10
C HIS A 32 21.10 -5.65 -25.37
N LEU A 33 22.12 -5.38 -26.16
CA LEU A 33 23.25 -6.28 -26.30
C LEU A 33 24.16 -6.18 -25.06
N VAL A 34 24.54 -7.33 -24.53
CA VAL A 34 25.48 -7.40 -23.41
C VAL A 34 26.87 -6.94 -23.88
N GLY A 35 27.49 -6.00 -23.15
CA GLY A 35 28.82 -5.48 -23.48
C GLY A 35 28.87 -4.29 -24.44
N THR A 36 27.74 -3.87 -24.99
CA THR A 36 27.59 -2.55 -25.62
C THR A 36 26.91 -1.63 -24.59
N GLY A 37 27.27 -0.35 -24.59
CA GLY A 37 26.60 0.61 -23.68
C GLY A 37 25.08 0.51 -23.77
N MET A 38 24.36 0.80 -22.68
CA MET A 38 22.89 0.75 -22.61
C MET A 38 22.22 1.94 -23.31
N GLU A 39 22.87 2.56 -24.29
CA GLU A 39 22.38 3.83 -24.87
C GLU A 39 21.12 3.64 -25.70
N GLU A 40 21.04 2.59 -26.52
CA GLU A 40 19.83 2.30 -27.29
C GLU A 40 19.47 0.82 -27.24
N PRO A 41 18.18 0.49 -27.01
CA PRO A 41 17.74 -0.90 -27.09
C PRO A 41 17.69 -1.37 -28.55
N VAL A 42 18.18 -2.57 -28.79
CA VAL A 42 18.08 -3.19 -30.12
C VAL A 42 16.66 -3.65 -30.46
N MET A 43 15.78 -3.76 -29.44
CA MET A 43 14.40 -4.14 -29.60
C MET A 43 13.58 -3.63 -28.39
N VAL A 44 12.36 -3.23 -28.64
CA VAL A 44 11.35 -2.93 -27.62
C VAL A 44 10.22 -3.96 -27.73
N LEU A 45 9.91 -4.61 -26.63
CA LEU A 45 8.85 -5.60 -26.53
C LEU A 45 7.76 -5.08 -25.58
N ASN A 46 6.49 -5.27 -25.94
CA ASN A 46 5.37 -5.02 -25.06
C ASN A 46 4.92 -6.33 -24.43
N PHE A 47 4.73 -6.32 -23.13
CA PHE A 47 4.30 -7.48 -22.37
C PHE A 47 3.02 -7.17 -21.61
N GLU A 48 2.22 -8.20 -21.45
CA GLU A 48 1.05 -8.20 -20.61
C GLU A 48 1.08 -9.45 -19.72
N ALA A 49 1.04 -9.26 -18.42
CA ALA A 49 0.90 -10.32 -17.45
C ALA A 49 -0.54 -10.31 -16.94
N LYS A 50 -1.21 -11.44 -16.99
CA LYS A 50 -2.62 -11.63 -16.62
C LYS A 50 -2.77 -12.59 -15.46
N GLY A 51 -3.98 -12.59 -14.88
CA GLY A 51 -4.36 -13.57 -13.89
C GLY A 51 -3.93 -13.24 -12.48
N PHE A 52 -3.68 -11.97 -12.18
CA PHE A 52 -3.53 -11.50 -10.81
C PHE A 52 -4.88 -11.62 -10.07
N LYS A 53 -4.82 -11.88 -8.77
CA LYS A 53 -6.02 -11.80 -7.95
C LYS A 53 -6.48 -10.35 -7.89
N PRO A 54 -7.81 -10.07 -7.94
CA PRO A 54 -8.31 -8.71 -7.78
C PRO A 54 -7.95 -8.19 -6.39
N LEU A 55 -7.78 -6.87 -6.24
CA LEU A 55 -7.53 -6.25 -4.93
C LEU A 55 -8.65 -6.54 -3.94
N SER A 56 -9.88 -6.75 -4.41
CA SER A 56 -11.02 -7.16 -3.58
C SER A 56 -10.82 -8.50 -2.85
N ALA A 57 -9.89 -9.34 -3.30
CA ALA A 57 -9.50 -10.57 -2.59
C ALA A 57 -8.82 -10.29 -1.23
N LEU A 58 -8.42 -9.05 -0.97
CA LEU A 58 -7.90 -8.60 0.32
C LEU A 58 -8.99 -8.33 1.37
N GLN A 59 -10.26 -8.39 1.00
CA GLN A 59 -11.37 -8.21 1.95
C GLN A 59 -11.25 -9.22 3.10
N GLY A 60 -11.34 -8.73 4.33
CA GLY A 60 -11.19 -9.55 5.54
C GLY A 60 -9.77 -10.06 5.81
N GLN A 61 -8.81 -9.79 4.92
CA GLN A 61 -7.41 -10.21 5.06
C GLN A 61 -6.52 -9.10 5.67
N LEU A 62 -7.01 -7.86 5.70
CA LEU A 62 -6.24 -6.72 6.19
C LEU A 62 -6.37 -6.60 7.71
N THR A 63 -5.24 -6.65 8.39
CA THR A 63 -5.13 -6.35 9.81
C THR A 63 -4.05 -5.30 10.03
N PHE A 64 -4.26 -4.45 11.04
CA PHE A 64 -3.31 -3.43 11.42
C PHE A 64 -2.72 -3.69 12.79
N VAL A 65 -1.45 -3.33 12.94
CA VAL A 65 -0.76 -3.43 14.23
C VAL A 65 -1.28 -2.34 15.17
N THR A 66 -1.77 -2.75 16.33
CA THR A 66 -2.01 -1.85 17.45
C THR A 66 -0.88 -2.02 18.47
N SER A 67 -0.33 -0.92 18.96
CA SER A 67 0.75 -0.94 19.95
C SER A 67 0.53 0.13 21.02
N GLY A 68 1.12 -0.06 22.19
CA GLY A 68 1.12 0.95 23.25
C GLY A 68 1.71 2.28 22.78
N GLU A 69 2.76 2.22 21.98
CA GLU A 69 3.38 3.42 21.39
C GLU A 69 2.43 4.21 20.49
N LEU A 70 1.64 3.53 19.65
CA LEU A 70 0.61 4.17 18.82
C LEU A 70 -0.45 4.84 19.69
N ASN A 71 -0.89 4.16 20.74
CA ASN A 71 -1.89 4.67 21.67
C ASN A 71 -1.39 5.91 22.40
N GLU A 72 -0.15 5.90 22.89
CA GLU A 72 0.49 7.04 23.56
C GLU A 72 0.66 8.21 22.60
N ARG A 73 1.12 7.96 21.38
CA ARG A 73 1.27 9.00 20.35
C ARG A 73 -0.07 9.68 20.04
N MET A 74 -1.14 8.90 19.87
CA MET A 74 -2.48 9.43 19.63
C MET A 74 -2.93 10.31 20.79
N ARG A 75 -2.84 9.80 22.02
CA ARG A 75 -3.20 10.54 23.24
C ARG A 75 -2.43 11.86 23.34
N ASP A 76 -1.12 11.83 23.15
CA ASP A 76 -0.28 13.02 23.32
C ASP A 76 -0.56 14.08 22.24
N ARG A 77 -0.82 13.66 21.01
CA ARG A 77 -1.21 14.59 19.93
C ARG A 77 -2.55 15.23 20.23
N LEU A 78 -3.54 14.45 20.66
CA LEU A 78 -4.87 14.97 20.98
C LEU A 78 -4.83 15.87 22.21
N LYS A 79 -4.05 15.56 23.27
CA LYS A 79 -3.83 16.45 24.41
C LYS A 79 -3.25 17.82 24.02
N LYS A 80 -2.33 17.84 23.05
CA LYS A 80 -1.79 19.11 22.54
C LYS A 80 -2.87 19.93 21.83
N ILE A 81 -3.69 19.29 21.00
CA ILE A 81 -4.79 19.96 20.28
C ILE A 81 -5.87 20.43 21.25
N GLN A 82 -6.19 19.66 22.29
CA GLN A 82 -7.21 19.98 23.28
C GLN A 82 -6.95 21.32 24.01
N LYS A 83 -5.69 21.76 24.11
CA LYS A 83 -5.35 23.07 24.69
C LYS A 83 -5.95 24.25 23.93
N SER A 84 -6.26 24.10 22.66
CA SER A 84 -6.76 25.16 21.79
C SER A 84 -8.08 24.86 21.09
N LYS A 85 -8.49 23.59 21.05
CA LYS A 85 -9.70 23.15 20.34
C LYS A 85 -10.40 22.01 21.08
N THR A 86 -11.72 21.98 20.99
CA THR A 86 -12.49 20.80 21.39
C THR A 86 -12.18 19.63 20.47
N ILE A 87 -11.94 18.44 21.03
CA ILE A 87 -11.71 17.24 20.25
C ILE A 87 -13.04 16.71 19.74
N THR A 88 -13.18 16.71 18.43
CA THR A 88 -14.32 16.14 17.68
C THR A 88 -13.81 15.09 16.70
N ASP A 89 -14.71 14.29 16.15
CA ASP A 89 -14.39 13.31 15.12
C ASP A 89 -13.67 13.96 13.93
N ALA A 90 -14.11 15.15 13.50
CA ALA A 90 -13.48 15.90 12.43
C ALA A 90 -12.04 16.32 12.75
N VAL A 91 -11.77 16.74 13.98
CA VAL A 91 -10.42 17.10 14.43
C VAL A 91 -9.50 15.87 14.42
N VAL A 92 -10.01 14.72 14.87
CA VAL A 92 -9.25 13.48 14.84
C VAL A 92 -9.00 13.04 13.41
N LEU A 93 -10.00 13.08 12.54
CA LEU A 93 -9.88 12.73 11.13
C LEU A 93 -8.81 13.59 10.44
N GLN A 94 -8.85 14.91 10.64
CA GLN A 94 -7.83 15.80 10.10
C GLN A 94 -6.42 15.45 10.58
N LEU A 95 -6.27 15.12 11.86
CA LEU A 95 -4.97 14.73 12.43
C LEU A 95 -4.40 13.48 11.72
N VAL A 96 -5.23 12.45 11.51
CA VAL A 96 -4.76 11.17 10.96
C VAL A 96 -4.59 11.22 9.45
N GLN A 97 -5.38 12.01 8.74
CA GLN A 97 -5.26 12.18 7.29
C GLN A 97 -4.02 12.95 6.85
N ASN A 98 -3.51 13.85 7.69
CA ASN A 98 -2.30 14.61 7.37
C ASN A 98 -1.04 13.74 7.25
N ASN A 99 -1.00 12.60 7.93
CA ASN A 99 0.09 11.63 7.83
C ASN A 99 -0.42 10.22 8.19
N PRO A 100 -1.14 9.53 7.28
CA PRO A 100 -1.71 8.20 7.53
C PRO A 100 -0.67 7.18 8.00
N ASN A 101 0.55 7.23 7.44
CA ASN A 101 1.64 6.30 7.75
C ASN A 101 2.10 6.33 9.21
N SER A 102 1.87 7.45 9.89
CA SER A 102 2.14 7.55 11.32
C SER A 102 1.14 6.77 12.18
N TRP A 103 -0.02 6.42 11.63
CA TRP A 103 -1.14 5.84 12.36
C TRP A 103 -1.50 4.44 11.92
N ILE A 104 -1.16 4.07 10.69
CA ILE A 104 -1.47 2.78 10.10
C ILE A 104 -0.17 2.01 9.90
N LYS A 105 -0.10 0.84 10.51
CA LYS A 105 0.95 -0.14 10.24
C LYS A 105 0.28 -1.46 9.94
N LEU A 106 0.48 -1.95 8.74
CA LEU A 106 -0.10 -3.21 8.30
C LEU A 106 0.55 -4.38 9.04
N ALA A 107 -0.30 -5.29 9.53
CA ALA A 107 0.12 -6.62 9.94
C ALA A 107 -0.11 -7.54 8.73
N SER A 108 0.94 -7.89 8.05
CA SER A 108 0.91 -8.38 6.67
C SER A 108 0.52 -9.85 6.36
N PRO A 109 0.03 -10.72 7.28
CA PRO A 109 -0.24 -12.12 6.91
C PRO A 109 -1.25 -12.29 5.77
N GLY A 110 -2.30 -11.45 5.71
CA GLY A 110 -3.35 -11.58 4.72
C GLY A 110 -2.87 -11.28 3.31
N ILE A 111 -2.04 -10.25 3.14
CA ILE A 111 -1.48 -9.89 1.83
C ILE A 111 -0.42 -10.88 1.40
N GLN A 112 0.44 -11.32 2.31
CA GLN A 112 1.40 -12.40 2.05
C GLN A 112 0.70 -13.68 1.58
N ASN A 113 -0.41 -14.05 2.22
CA ASN A 113 -1.19 -15.23 1.83
C ASN A 113 -1.85 -15.07 0.46
N THR A 114 -2.25 -13.85 0.09
CA THR A 114 -2.97 -13.58 -1.16
C THR A 114 -2.04 -13.39 -2.33
N TYR A 115 -0.96 -12.61 -2.15
CA TYR A 115 -0.04 -12.22 -3.24
C TYR A 115 1.36 -12.78 -3.05
N GLY A 116 1.72 -13.24 -1.85
CA GLY A 116 3.08 -13.57 -1.44
C GLY A 116 3.91 -12.30 -1.16
N GLY A 117 5.08 -12.49 -0.57
CA GLY A 117 5.97 -11.38 -0.27
C GLY A 117 5.62 -10.59 0.99
N GLU A 118 6.34 -9.53 1.22
CA GLU A 118 6.19 -8.62 2.34
C GLU A 118 5.76 -7.25 1.82
N LEU A 119 4.75 -6.65 2.46
CA LEU A 119 4.31 -5.30 2.13
C LEU A 119 5.02 -4.29 3.02
N GLN A 120 5.58 -3.28 2.39
CA GLN A 120 6.17 -2.13 3.05
C GLN A 120 5.47 -0.85 2.61
N TRP A 121 5.56 0.18 3.47
CA TRP A 121 5.18 1.51 3.11
C TRP A 121 6.36 2.25 2.47
N ASP A 122 6.11 2.85 1.33
CA ASP A 122 6.98 3.87 0.74
C ASP A 122 6.17 5.17 0.63
N GLY A 123 6.38 6.06 1.58
CA GLY A 123 5.56 7.25 1.70
C GLY A 123 4.11 6.91 2.07
N ASP A 124 3.17 7.17 1.19
CA ASP A 124 1.74 6.83 1.32
C ASP A 124 1.31 5.65 0.43
N HIS A 125 2.27 5.03 -0.27
CA HIS A 125 2.04 3.92 -1.18
C HIS A 125 2.45 2.59 -0.57
N LEU A 126 1.72 1.54 -0.96
CA LEU A 126 2.11 0.17 -0.69
C LEU A 126 3.09 -0.32 -1.76
N VAL A 127 4.22 -0.82 -1.30
CA VAL A 127 5.21 -1.48 -2.14
C VAL A 127 5.33 -2.92 -1.67
N GLY A 128 5.17 -3.87 -2.58
CA GLY A 128 5.45 -5.25 -2.30
C GLY A 128 6.96 -5.50 -2.39
N VAL A 129 7.57 -5.94 -1.30
CA VAL A 129 8.98 -6.34 -1.29
C VAL A 129 9.08 -7.84 -1.18
N LEU A 130 9.61 -8.47 -2.21
CA LEU A 130 9.98 -9.89 -2.15
C LEU A 130 11.47 -10.02 -1.81
N SER A 131 11.79 -10.90 -0.90
CA SER A 131 13.18 -11.29 -0.64
C SER A 131 13.76 -11.93 -1.90
N GLY A 132 14.70 -11.26 -2.55
CA GLY A 132 15.39 -11.79 -3.73
C GLY A 132 15.10 -11.13 -5.07
N GLY A 133 14.36 -10.03 -5.11
CA GLY A 133 14.13 -9.24 -6.32
C GLY A 133 12.67 -8.89 -6.57
N HIS A 134 12.45 -7.92 -7.43
CA HIS A 134 11.12 -7.52 -7.85
C HIS A 134 10.46 -8.62 -8.69
N ASP A 135 9.27 -9.02 -8.34
CA ASP A 135 8.42 -9.80 -9.24
C ASP A 135 7.22 -8.99 -9.72
N THR A 136 6.48 -9.55 -10.65
CA THR A 136 5.32 -8.86 -11.24
C THR A 136 4.21 -8.56 -10.22
N ARG A 137 4.15 -9.27 -9.09
CA ARG A 137 3.17 -9.03 -8.02
C ARG A 137 3.47 -7.74 -7.26
N ASP A 138 4.75 -7.44 -7.04
CA ASP A 138 5.18 -6.19 -6.41
C ASP A 138 4.73 -5.00 -7.24
N ILE A 139 4.98 -5.08 -8.54
CA ILE A 139 4.61 -4.02 -9.48
C ILE A 139 3.08 -3.90 -9.60
N TYR A 140 2.36 -5.02 -9.54
CA TYR A 140 0.90 -5.02 -9.59
C TYR A 140 0.29 -4.31 -8.37
N LEU A 141 0.90 -4.43 -7.18
CA LEU A 141 0.45 -3.76 -5.96
C LEU A 141 0.91 -2.30 -5.87
N GLU A 142 1.91 -1.92 -6.67
CA GLU A 142 2.47 -0.57 -6.67
C GLU A 142 1.40 0.47 -6.99
N GLY A 143 1.40 1.54 -6.21
CA GLY A 143 0.41 2.63 -6.33
C GLY A 143 -0.90 2.38 -5.59
N ALA A 144 -1.19 1.17 -5.12
CA ALA A 144 -2.26 0.95 -4.16
C ALA A 144 -1.87 1.55 -2.79
N ARG A 145 -2.82 2.17 -2.10
CA ARG A 145 -2.57 2.83 -0.82
C ARG A 145 -3.75 2.67 0.13
N PHE A 146 -3.50 2.87 1.41
CA PHE A 146 -4.57 2.98 2.39
C PHE A 146 -4.97 4.42 2.63
N ALA A 147 -6.26 4.65 2.76
CA ALA A 147 -6.80 5.93 3.17
C ALA A 147 -7.64 5.77 4.45
N ILE A 148 -7.58 6.77 5.33
CA ILE A 148 -8.46 6.85 6.47
C ILE A 148 -9.63 7.74 6.06
N ASN A 149 -10.83 7.16 5.94
CA ASN A 149 -12.01 7.85 5.47
C ASN A 149 -12.91 8.37 6.60
N SER A 150 -12.80 7.80 7.80
CA SER A 150 -13.48 8.32 8.98
C SER A 150 -12.70 8.05 10.26
N ALA A 151 -12.95 8.89 11.25
CA ALA A 151 -12.45 8.73 12.60
C ALA A 151 -13.57 9.03 13.59
N ARG A 152 -13.64 8.27 14.69
CA ARG A 152 -14.58 8.48 15.78
C ARG A 152 -13.83 8.48 17.10
N TYR A 153 -14.03 9.51 17.89
CA TYR A 153 -13.50 9.60 19.25
C TYR A 153 -14.59 9.33 20.28
N ASP A 154 -14.44 8.28 21.03
CA ASP A 154 -15.30 7.97 22.19
C ASP A 154 -14.57 8.37 23.47
N LYS A 155 -14.98 9.51 24.04
CA LYS A 155 -14.40 10.04 25.26
C LYS A 155 -14.66 9.13 26.47
N ALA A 156 -15.83 8.50 26.54
CA ALA A 156 -16.21 7.65 27.67
C ALA A 156 -15.41 6.33 27.66
N ALA A 157 -15.24 5.76 26.49
CA ALA A 157 -14.44 4.55 26.30
C ALA A 157 -12.93 4.82 26.24
N GLY A 158 -12.49 6.07 26.04
CA GLY A 158 -11.10 6.41 25.82
C GLY A 158 -10.54 5.77 24.55
N THR A 159 -11.33 5.75 23.45
CA THR A 159 -10.94 5.08 22.21
C THR A 159 -11.05 6.01 21.01
N VAL A 160 -10.18 5.78 20.02
CA VAL A 160 -10.30 6.35 18.68
C VAL A 160 -10.46 5.18 17.70
N THR A 161 -11.55 5.17 16.95
CA THR A 161 -11.80 4.19 15.90
C THR A 161 -11.58 4.86 14.55
N LEU A 162 -10.70 4.28 13.74
CA LEU A 162 -10.38 4.73 12.39
C LEU A 162 -10.97 3.74 11.39
N ALA A 163 -11.72 4.21 10.40
CA ALA A 163 -12.09 3.39 9.26
C ALA A 163 -11.06 3.59 8.14
N VAL A 164 -10.51 2.48 7.69
CA VAL A 164 -9.43 2.43 6.69
C VAL A 164 -9.95 1.68 5.47
N GLU A 165 -9.70 2.22 4.29
CA GLU A 165 -10.04 1.62 3.02
C GLU A 165 -8.81 1.49 2.12
N LEU A 166 -8.84 0.50 1.22
CA LEU A 166 -7.84 0.33 0.20
C LEU A 166 -8.22 1.14 -1.04
N ILE A 167 -7.29 1.93 -1.53
CA ILE A 167 -7.41 2.73 -2.74
C ILE A 167 -6.51 2.12 -3.81
N ALA A 168 -7.07 1.83 -4.96
CA ALA A 168 -6.31 1.34 -6.11
C ALA A 168 -5.41 2.45 -6.71
N ALA A 169 -4.46 2.08 -7.56
CA ALA A 169 -3.53 3.01 -8.20
C ALA A 169 -4.21 4.12 -9.01
N ASN A 170 -5.41 3.86 -9.55
CA ASN A 170 -6.23 4.85 -10.25
C ASN A 170 -6.97 5.82 -9.31
N GLY A 171 -6.78 5.73 -8.00
CA GLY A 171 -7.43 6.58 -7.00
C GLY A 171 -8.83 6.15 -6.60
N ILE A 172 -9.34 5.03 -7.10
CA ILE A 172 -10.68 4.54 -6.81
C ILE A 172 -10.61 3.57 -5.60
N ALA A 173 -11.54 3.74 -4.65
CA ALA A 173 -11.66 2.83 -3.52
C ALA A 173 -12.03 1.42 -3.99
N VAL A 174 -11.31 0.42 -3.47
CA VAL A 174 -11.60 -0.99 -3.77
C VAL A 174 -12.81 -1.42 -2.98
N SER A 175 -13.92 -1.69 -3.68
CA SER A 175 -15.19 -2.05 -3.06
C SER A 175 -15.04 -3.23 -2.09
N GLY A 176 -15.57 -3.06 -0.88
CA GLY A 176 -15.57 -4.08 0.17
C GLY A 176 -14.25 -4.28 0.90
N VAL A 177 -13.16 -3.62 0.51
CA VAL A 177 -11.87 -3.72 1.23
C VAL A 177 -11.76 -2.57 2.21
N THR A 178 -12.49 -2.72 3.31
CA THR A 178 -12.50 -1.80 4.44
C THR A 178 -12.19 -2.55 5.73
N THR A 179 -11.53 -1.89 6.66
CA THR A 179 -11.29 -2.42 7.99
C THR A 179 -11.26 -1.30 9.02
N THR A 180 -11.32 -1.66 10.29
CA THR A 180 -11.27 -0.69 11.38
C THR A 180 -10.01 -0.89 12.22
N LEU A 181 -9.37 0.21 12.58
CA LEU A 181 -8.30 0.25 13.55
C LEU A 181 -8.78 0.96 14.82
N VAL A 182 -8.70 0.28 15.95
CA VAL A 182 -9.10 0.85 17.24
C VAL A 182 -7.86 1.17 18.07
N VAL A 183 -7.64 2.46 18.32
CA VAL A 183 -6.61 2.97 19.22
C VAL A 183 -7.25 3.12 20.61
N ARG A 184 -6.66 2.46 21.61
CA ARG A 184 -7.19 2.40 22.98
C ARG A 184 -6.41 3.29 23.95
N SER A 185 -6.95 3.49 25.15
CA SER A 185 -6.31 4.25 26.22
C SER A 185 -6.03 5.73 25.85
N VAL A 186 -6.90 6.31 25.03
CA VAL A 186 -6.85 7.71 24.60
C VAL A 186 -7.72 8.55 25.56
N ASN A 187 -7.36 8.55 26.83
CA ASN A 187 -8.03 9.36 27.84
C ASN A 187 -7.42 10.78 27.84
N LEU A 188 -8.26 11.78 27.61
CA LEU A 188 -7.88 13.19 27.51
C LEU A 188 -8.34 13.99 28.73
#